data_680803689a11f03e78812b285b7a1bb1
#
_entry.id   680803689a11f03e78812b285b7a1bb1
#
_cell.length_a   1.000
_cell.length_b   1.000
_cell.length_c   1.000
_cell.angle_alpha   90.00
_cell.angle_beta   90.00
_cell.angle_gamma   90.00
#
_symmetry.space_group_name_H-M   'P 1'
#
loop_
_entity.id
_entity.type
_entity.pdbx_description
1 polymer ?
#
loop_
_entity_poly.entity_id
_entity_poly.type
_entity_poly.pdbx_seq_one_letter_code
_entity_poly.pdbx_strand_id
1 'polypeptide(L)'
;MKLEEFDFYLPEELIAQTPLLKRDTSKLLTINRKENTYEHKVFSDIIDYFNPGDTLVLNNTRVMPARLYGQKKDTGAAIEVLLLKNKEHNMWECLVKPAKRIKVGSIVSFGDGIMEAECVKVLDDGFRYFEFKYEGIFQERLDELGTMPLPPYIKERLTDKERYQTVYSKEVGSSAAPTAGLHFTNELLDKIKQKGVNIVYLTLHVGLGTFRPVSVKNIEDHDMHSEYYTLDEKTANVINETKKNGRRVFSVGTTSTRTLETIARDNDGEIVPASGWTNIFIYPGFEFKCVDGLITNFHLPKSSLIMLVSAFYNREKVLELYKIAVENKYRFFSFGDAMIII
;
A
#
# COMPACT_ATOMS: atom_id res chain seq x y z
N MET A 1 -21.18 7.31 10.57
CA MET A 1 -20.17 7.34 11.66
C MET A 1 -19.33 8.60 11.55
N LYS A 2 -18.88 9.15 12.68
CA LYS A 2 -18.01 10.35 12.65
C LYS A 2 -16.55 9.95 12.51
N LEU A 3 -15.78 10.76 11.80
CA LEU A 3 -14.32 10.57 11.64
C LEU A 3 -13.59 10.51 13.00
N GLU A 4 -14.03 11.33 13.96
CA GLU A 4 -13.47 11.39 15.31
C GLU A 4 -13.59 10.06 16.10
N GLU A 5 -14.51 9.19 15.72
CA GLU A 5 -14.67 7.87 16.34
C GLU A 5 -13.52 6.90 16.02
N PHE A 6 -12.63 7.28 15.10
CA PHE A 6 -11.43 6.53 14.70
C PHE A 6 -10.13 7.22 15.15
N ASP A 7 -10.25 8.14 16.10
CA ASP A 7 -9.10 8.86 16.67
C ASP A 7 -8.50 8.10 17.86
N PHE A 8 -7.20 8.18 18.00
CA PHE A 8 -6.46 7.71 19.16
C PHE A 8 -5.16 8.51 19.31
N TYR A 9 -4.62 8.54 20.52
CA TYR A 9 -3.35 9.20 20.77
C TYR A 9 -2.19 8.37 20.23
N LEU A 10 -1.40 8.94 19.33
CA LEU A 10 -0.20 8.34 18.77
C LEU A 10 1.00 9.29 18.96
N PRO A 11 1.98 8.94 19.81
CA PRO A 11 3.24 9.68 19.92
C PRO A 11 4.03 9.67 18.60
N GLU A 12 4.56 10.84 18.19
CA GLU A 12 5.28 10.97 16.91
C GLU A 12 6.52 10.05 16.85
N GLU A 13 7.18 9.84 17.98
CA GLU A 13 8.36 8.97 18.09
C GLU A 13 8.09 7.49 17.80
N LEU A 14 6.83 7.05 17.83
CA LEU A 14 6.45 5.69 17.45
C LEU A 14 6.24 5.52 15.94
N ILE A 15 6.22 6.60 15.17
CA ILE A 15 6.16 6.52 13.71
C ILE A 15 7.53 6.14 13.16
N ALA A 16 7.66 4.91 12.68
CA ALA A 16 8.94 4.37 12.22
C ALA A 16 9.50 5.12 11.03
N GLN A 17 10.72 5.64 11.16
CA GLN A 17 11.41 6.38 10.10
C GLN A 17 12.27 5.47 9.21
N THR A 18 12.75 4.35 9.75
CA THR A 18 13.64 3.41 9.07
C THR A 18 13.17 1.96 9.23
N PRO A 19 13.41 1.09 8.23
CA PRO A 19 13.13 -0.32 8.37
C PRO A 19 14.12 -1.00 9.34
N LEU A 20 13.69 -2.07 10.00
CA LEU A 20 14.59 -2.95 10.75
C LEU A 20 15.60 -3.61 9.83
N LEU A 21 16.82 -3.89 10.30
CA LEU A 21 17.85 -4.59 9.53
C LEU A 21 17.33 -5.92 8.99
N LYS A 22 16.71 -6.71 9.85
CA LYS A 22 16.08 -7.98 9.50
C LYS A 22 14.56 -7.79 9.51
N ARG A 23 13.90 -8.02 8.37
CA ARG A 23 12.48 -7.70 8.14
C ARG A 23 11.55 -8.44 9.09
N ASP A 24 11.78 -9.73 9.32
CA ASP A 24 10.94 -10.66 10.08
C ASP A 24 11.17 -10.59 11.61
N THR A 25 11.99 -9.63 12.08
CA THR A 25 12.19 -9.39 13.52
C THR A 25 11.31 -8.28 14.10
N SER A 26 10.41 -7.70 13.31
CA SER A 26 9.41 -6.76 13.80
C SER A 26 8.48 -7.42 14.82
N LYS A 27 7.90 -6.62 15.73
CA LYS A 27 6.86 -7.11 16.62
C LYS A 27 5.62 -7.52 15.84
N LEU A 28 4.95 -8.54 16.32
CA LEU A 28 3.67 -9.00 15.80
C LEU A 28 2.64 -9.04 16.93
N LEU A 29 1.54 -8.28 16.78
CA LEU A 29 0.38 -8.42 17.64
C LEU A 29 -0.58 -9.42 17.00
N THR A 30 -0.80 -10.55 17.65
CA THR A 30 -1.72 -11.58 17.15
C THR A 30 -3.07 -11.44 17.83
N ILE A 31 -4.15 -11.51 17.08
CA ILE A 31 -5.51 -11.21 17.55
C ILE A 31 -6.43 -12.34 17.11
N ASN A 32 -7.03 -13.03 18.08
CA ASN A 32 -8.10 -13.99 17.85
C ASN A 32 -9.44 -13.30 18.07
N ARG A 33 -10.19 -13.03 16.98
CA ARG A 33 -11.47 -12.32 17.01
C ARG A 33 -12.56 -13.10 17.73
N LYS A 34 -12.53 -14.44 17.62
CA LYS A 34 -13.57 -15.31 18.22
C LYS A 34 -13.44 -15.39 19.74
N GLU A 35 -12.21 -15.44 20.22
CA GLU A 35 -11.89 -15.57 21.63
C GLU A 35 -11.69 -14.23 22.35
N ASN A 36 -11.62 -13.11 21.58
CA ASN A 36 -11.24 -11.80 22.09
C ASN A 36 -9.91 -11.80 22.84
N THR A 37 -8.92 -12.54 22.34
CA THR A 37 -7.59 -12.63 22.93
C THR A 37 -6.53 -12.04 22.01
N TYR A 38 -5.41 -11.61 22.58
CA TYR A 38 -4.26 -11.16 21.85
C TYR A 38 -2.97 -11.63 22.50
N GLU A 39 -1.90 -11.73 21.72
CA GLU A 39 -0.56 -12.06 22.19
C GLU A 39 0.49 -11.19 21.51
N HIS A 40 1.60 -10.97 22.21
CA HIS A 40 2.77 -10.31 21.67
C HIS A 40 3.78 -11.33 21.18
N LYS A 41 4.13 -11.26 19.90
CA LYS A 41 5.03 -12.18 19.19
C LYS A 41 6.06 -11.39 18.36
N VAL A 42 6.91 -12.12 17.66
CA VAL A 42 7.80 -11.61 16.61
C VAL A 42 7.22 -12.04 15.26
N PHE A 43 7.44 -11.26 14.19
CA PHE A 43 6.82 -11.54 12.90
C PHE A 43 7.19 -12.92 12.34
N SER A 44 8.40 -13.41 12.61
CA SER A 44 8.80 -14.78 12.25
C SER A 44 7.88 -15.88 12.78
N ASP A 45 7.16 -15.61 13.88
CA ASP A 45 6.25 -16.59 14.52
C ASP A 45 4.89 -16.66 13.77
N ILE A 46 4.68 -15.81 12.76
CA ILE A 46 3.43 -15.76 11.97
C ILE A 46 3.08 -17.13 11.34
N ILE A 47 4.10 -17.94 11.07
CA ILE A 47 3.94 -19.28 10.51
C ILE A 47 3.06 -20.19 11.38
N ASP A 48 3.03 -19.97 12.70
CA ASP A 48 2.27 -20.79 13.64
C ASP A 48 0.76 -20.62 13.50
N TYR A 49 0.33 -19.51 12.88
CA TYR A 49 -1.08 -19.18 12.68
C TYR A 49 -1.69 -19.72 11.39
N PHE A 50 -0.88 -20.34 10.51
CA PHE A 50 -1.35 -20.97 9.28
C PHE A 50 -1.49 -22.48 9.43
N ASN A 51 -2.48 -23.04 8.75
CA ASN A 51 -2.66 -24.48 8.59
C ASN A 51 -2.37 -24.92 7.16
N PRO A 52 -1.94 -26.18 6.96
CA PRO A 52 -1.86 -26.74 5.59
C PRO A 52 -3.17 -26.55 4.83
N GLY A 53 -3.07 -26.10 3.58
CA GLY A 53 -4.20 -25.80 2.72
C GLY A 53 -4.76 -24.37 2.86
N ASP A 54 -4.36 -23.57 3.85
CA ASP A 54 -4.65 -22.15 3.87
C ASP A 54 -3.96 -21.45 2.67
N THR A 55 -4.47 -20.29 2.27
CA THR A 55 -3.89 -19.48 1.19
C THR A 55 -3.50 -18.10 1.69
N LEU A 56 -2.25 -17.71 1.42
CA LEU A 56 -1.69 -16.39 1.69
C LEU A 56 -1.67 -15.58 0.38
N VAL A 57 -2.39 -14.47 0.34
CA VAL A 57 -2.52 -13.60 -0.83
C VAL A 57 -1.68 -12.34 -0.65
N LEU A 58 -0.71 -12.15 -1.53
CA LEU A 58 0.29 -11.09 -1.51
C LEU A 58 0.10 -10.12 -2.68
N ASN A 59 0.38 -8.84 -2.47
CA ASN A 59 0.41 -7.83 -3.53
C ASN A 59 1.84 -7.70 -4.08
N ASN A 60 2.07 -8.15 -5.32
CA ASN A 60 3.39 -8.17 -5.96
C ASN A 60 3.77 -6.87 -6.69
N THR A 61 3.04 -5.80 -6.46
CA THR A 61 3.38 -4.51 -7.06
C THR A 61 4.78 -4.05 -6.66
N ARG A 62 5.47 -3.39 -7.61
CA ARG A 62 6.78 -2.79 -7.40
C ARG A 62 6.70 -1.28 -7.52
N VAL A 63 7.30 -0.58 -6.57
CA VAL A 63 7.34 0.88 -6.55
C VAL A 63 8.29 1.40 -7.60
N MET A 64 7.83 2.38 -8.38
CA MET A 64 8.68 3.12 -9.32
C MET A 64 9.49 4.20 -8.58
N PRO A 65 10.69 4.54 -9.02
CA PRO A 65 11.41 5.72 -8.56
C PRO A 65 10.77 6.99 -9.16
N ALA A 66 9.51 7.21 -8.85
CA ALA A 66 8.61 8.14 -9.54
C ALA A 66 8.82 9.62 -9.15
N ARG A 67 9.70 9.92 -8.19
CA ARG A 67 9.98 11.29 -7.77
C ARG A 67 11.23 11.81 -8.46
N LEU A 68 11.05 12.84 -9.29
CA LEU A 68 12.08 13.47 -10.07
C LEU A 68 12.36 14.89 -9.56
N TYR A 69 13.62 15.26 -9.49
CA TYR A 69 14.07 16.61 -9.19
C TYR A 69 14.73 17.21 -10.41
N GLY A 70 14.22 18.35 -10.86
CA GLY A 70 14.70 19.03 -12.07
C GLY A 70 14.69 20.55 -11.92
N GLN A 71 15.01 21.21 -13.00
CA GLN A 71 15.02 22.66 -13.09
C GLN A 71 14.13 23.14 -14.23
N LYS A 72 13.35 24.17 -13.98
CA LYS A 72 12.57 24.84 -15.03
C LYS A 72 13.53 25.50 -16.02
N LYS A 73 13.42 25.16 -17.31
CA LYS A 73 14.45 25.46 -18.31
C LYS A 73 14.67 26.96 -18.55
N ASP A 74 13.63 27.77 -18.40
CA ASP A 74 13.69 29.22 -18.64
C ASP A 74 14.23 30.02 -17.44
N THR A 75 14.00 29.52 -16.19
CA THR A 75 14.30 30.28 -14.97
C THR A 75 15.32 29.61 -14.05
N GLY A 76 15.69 28.35 -14.31
CA GLY A 76 16.53 27.55 -13.40
C GLY A 76 15.89 27.19 -12.07
N ALA A 77 14.57 27.49 -11.91
CA ALA A 77 13.88 27.22 -10.65
C ALA A 77 13.80 25.71 -10.37
N ALA A 78 14.17 25.30 -9.14
CA ALA A 78 14.06 23.92 -8.73
C ALA A 78 12.58 23.48 -8.71
N ILE A 79 12.30 22.33 -9.30
CA ILE A 79 10.99 21.70 -9.44
C ILE A 79 11.07 20.23 -9.04
N GLU A 80 10.15 19.82 -8.17
CA GLU A 80 9.87 18.41 -7.88
C GLU A 80 8.69 17.97 -8.74
N VAL A 81 8.85 16.87 -9.46
CA VAL A 81 7.79 16.23 -10.25
C VAL A 81 7.63 14.80 -9.76
N LEU A 82 6.43 14.45 -9.33
CA LEU A 82 6.08 13.11 -8.88
C LEU A 82 5.10 12.49 -9.87
N LEU A 83 5.54 11.43 -10.55
CA LEU A 83 4.72 10.69 -11.50
C LEU A 83 3.64 9.90 -10.75
N LEU A 84 2.40 9.95 -11.25
CA LEU A 84 1.25 9.29 -10.62
C LEU A 84 0.61 8.25 -11.52
N LYS A 85 0.19 8.67 -12.71
CA LYS A 85 -0.56 7.84 -13.64
C LYS A 85 -0.11 8.08 -15.07
N ASN A 86 0.30 7.01 -15.73
CA ASN A 86 0.48 7.06 -17.19
C ASN A 86 -0.88 7.19 -17.86
N LYS A 87 -1.00 8.11 -18.81
CA LYS A 87 -2.22 8.36 -19.59
C LYS A 87 -2.12 7.70 -20.95
N GLU A 88 -1.11 8.11 -21.71
CA GLU A 88 -0.86 7.60 -23.06
C GLU A 88 0.62 7.82 -23.39
N HIS A 89 1.27 6.84 -23.99
CA HIS A 89 2.67 6.94 -24.43
C HIS A 89 3.58 7.56 -23.35
N ASN A 90 4.08 8.76 -23.61
CA ASN A 90 4.97 9.51 -22.71
C ASN A 90 4.25 10.54 -21.84
N MET A 91 2.92 10.54 -21.84
CA MET A 91 2.11 11.49 -21.07
C MET A 91 1.78 10.96 -19.69
N TRP A 92 2.12 11.73 -18.68
CA TRP A 92 1.90 11.37 -17.28
C TRP A 92 1.13 12.45 -16.53
N GLU A 93 0.21 12.01 -15.69
CA GLU A 93 -0.34 12.84 -14.62
C GLU A 93 0.69 12.88 -13.49
N CYS A 94 1.05 14.11 -13.07
CA CYS A 94 2.10 14.34 -12.09
C CYS A 94 1.62 15.33 -11.03
N LEU A 95 2.10 15.15 -9.79
CA LEU A 95 2.04 16.18 -8.76
C LEU A 95 3.34 17.00 -8.82
N VAL A 96 3.22 18.33 -8.77
CA VAL A 96 4.35 19.24 -8.96
C VAL A 96 4.53 20.18 -7.78
N LYS A 97 5.76 20.41 -7.36
CA LYS A 97 6.13 21.38 -6.33
C LYS A 97 7.31 22.25 -6.79
N PRO A 98 7.21 23.57 -6.68
CA PRO A 98 6.00 24.36 -6.41
C PRO A 98 5.11 24.49 -7.66
N ALA A 99 3.85 24.07 -7.56
CA ALA A 99 2.91 24.00 -8.68
C ALA A 99 2.67 25.36 -9.38
N LYS A 100 2.69 26.46 -8.63
CA LYS A 100 2.47 27.83 -9.15
C LYS A 100 3.50 28.26 -10.20
N ARG A 101 4.69 27.64 -10.22
CA ARG A 101 5.75 27.94 -11.18
C ARG A 101 5.59 27.24 -12.53
N ILE A 102 4.71 26.25 -12.61
CA ILE A 102 4.50 25.41 -13.80
C ILE A 102 3.15 25.75 -14.44
N LYS A 103 3.23 26.27 -15.65
CA LYS A 103 2.10 26.59 -16.54
C LYS A 103 2.18 25.72 -17.79
N VAL A 104 1.12 25.71 -18.60
CA VAL A 104 1.15 25.06 -19.92
C VAL A 104 2.32 25.63 -20.75
N GLY A 105 3.09 24.76 -21.41
CA GLY A 105 4.32 25.07 -22.14
C GLY A 105 5.59 25.21 -21.26
N SER A 106 5.49 25.10 -19.93
CA SER A 106 6.69 25.09 -19.08
C SER A 106 7.45 23.77 -19.28
N ILE A 107 8.76 23.84 -19.47
CA ILE A 107 9.64 22.69 -19.62
C ILE A 107 10.51 22.55 -18.36
N VAL A 108 10.57 21.34 -17.82
CA VAL A 108 11.44 20.96 -16.72
C VAL A 108 12.48 19.99 -17.24
N SER A 109 13.76 20.26 -16.98
CA SER A 109 14.90 19.43 -17.35
C SER A 109 15.40 18.66 -16.15
N PHE A 110 15.71 17.37 -16.34
CA PHE A 110 16.20 16.44 -15.33
C PHE A 110 17.56 15.87 -15.78
N GLY A 111 18.50 15.74 -14.83
CA GLY A 111 19.81 15.13 -15.09
C GLY A 111 20.59 15.85 -16.19
N ASP A 112 20.65 17.18 -16.14
CA ASP A 112 21.34 18.01 -17.14
C ASP A 112 20.92 17.74 -18.59
N GLY A 113 19.62 17.46 -18.80
CA GLY A 113 19.04 17.26 -20.12
C GLY A 113 18.90 15.80 -20.55
N ILE A 114 19.19 14.84 -19.69
CA ILE A 114 18.94 13.40 -19.95
C ILE A 114 17.47 13.14 -20.24
N MET A 115 16.59 13.86 -19.53
CA MET A 115 15.15 13.82 -19.72
C MET A 115 14.54 15.21 -19.56
N GLU A 116 13.56 15.55 -20.37
CA GLU A 116 12.77 16.77 -20.28
C GLU A 116 11.29 16.44 -20.18
N ALA A 117 10.52 17.30 -19.51
CA ALA A 117 9.07 17.17 -19.45
C ALA A 117 8.41 18.51 -19.70
N GLU A 118 7.47 18.53 -20.65
CA GLU A 118 6.68 19.71 -21.01
C GLU A 118 5.29 19.62 -20.35
N CYS A 119 4.88 20.65 -19.63
CA CYS A 119 3.55 20.74 -19.07
C CYS A 119 2.52 21.03 -20.19
N VAL A 120 1.70 20.04 -20.52
CA VAL A 120 0.68 20.15 -21.58
C VAL A 120 -0.70 20.53 -21.03
N LYS A 121 -0.97 20.28 -19.73
CA LYS A 121 -2.24 20.65 -19.09
C LYS A 121 -2.04 20.95 -17.61
N VAL A 122 -2.71 21.99 -17.15
CA VAL A 122 -2.82 22.34 -15.72
C VAL A 122 -4.15 21.78 -15.21
N LEU A 123 -4.10 21.10 -14.09
CA LEU A 123 -5.24 20.58 -13.35
C LEU A 123 -5.29 21.25 -11.95
N ASP A 124 -6.35 21.00 -11.21
CA ASP A 124 -6.51 21.49 -9.84
C ASP A 124 -5.52 20.84 -8.88
N ASP A 125 -5.41 21.36 -7.65
CA ASP A 125 -4.65 20.80 -6.52
C ASP A 125 -3.15 20.50 -6.79
N GLY A 126 -2.54 21.21 -7.74
CA GLY A 126 -1.12 21.03 -8.06
C GLY A 126 -0.84 19.95 -9.10
N PHE A 127 -1.87 19.27 -9.60
CA PHE A 127 -1.69 18.27 -10.65
C PHE A 127 -1.44 18.88 -12.02
N ARG A 128 -0.66 18.19 -12.84
CA ARG A 128 -0.28 18.59 -14.21
C ARG A 128 -0.21 17.36 -15.10
N TYR A 129 -0.51 17.51 -16.37
CA TYR A 129 -0.09 16.53 -17.37
C TYR A 129 1.22 16.99 -17.98
N PHE A 130 2.21 16.09 -17.96
CA PHE A 130 3.51 16.27 -18.58
C PHE A 130 3.70 15.27 -19.71
N GLU A 131 4.21 15.76 -20.82
CA GLU A 131 4.76 14.94 -21.90
C GLU A 131 6.28 14.84 -21.72
N PHE A 132 6.78 13.62 -21.55
CA PHE A 132 8.21 13.36 -21.31
C PHE A 132 8.93 13.13 -22.64
N LYS A 133 10.11 13.73 -22.78
CA LYS A 133 11.02 13.61 -23.91
C LYS A 133 12.35 13.05 -23.39
N TYR A 134 12.80 11.93 -23.95
CA TYR A 134 14.01 11.22 -23.55
C TYR A 134 14.49 10.31 -24.66
N GLU A 135 15.75 9.88 -24.60
CA GLU A 135 16.32 8.85 -25.48
C GLU A 135 16.36 7.50 -24.75
N GLY A 136 16.10 6.40 -25.48
CA GLY A 136 16.13 5.04 -24.93
C GLY A 136 14.85 4.61 -24.25
N ILE A 137 14.98 3.89 -23.13
CA ILE A 137 13.85 3.29 -22.39
C ILE A 137 13.50 4.17 -21.19
N PHE A 138 12.22 4.55 -21.09
CA PHE A 138 11.73 5.43 -20.00
C PHE A 138 12.06 4.90 -18.60
N GLN A 139 11.88 3.59 -18.39
CA GLN A 139 12.16 2.98 -17.10
C GLN A 139 13.63 3.12 -16.68
N GLU A 140 14.58 2.98 -17.64
CA GLU A 140 16.01 3.16 -17.39
C GLU A 140 16.31 4.60 -16.98
N ARG A 141 15.67 5.59 -17.64
CA ARG A 141 15.81 7.00 -17.26
C ARG A 141 15.23 7.28 -15.88
N LEU A 142 14.11 6.65 -15.52
CA LEU A 142 13.56 6.77 -14.18
C LEU A 142 14.45 6.13 -13.12
N ASP A 143 15.06 4.99 -13.39
CA ASP A 143 15.97 4.32 -12.46
C ASP A 143 17.25 5.15 -12.20
N GLU A 144 17.72 5.87 -13.24
CA GLU A 144 18.86 6.77 -13.17
C GLU A 144 18.57 8.07 -12.40
N LEU A 145 17.46 8.73 -12.72
CA LEU A 145 17.15 10.08 -12.26
C LEU A 145 16.19 10.12 -11.06
N GLY A 146 15.38 9.08 -10.91
CA GLY A 146 14.30 9.05 -9.95
C GLY A 146 14.72 8.62 -8.55
N THR A 147 13.95 9.07 -7.59
CA THR A 147 14.02 8.66 -6.20
C THR A 147 12.73 7.99 -5.75
N MET A 148 12.83 7.11 -4.74
CA MET A 148 11.68 6.42 -4.19
C MET A 148 10.70 7.43 -3.58
N PRO A 149 9.42 7.39 -3.95
CA PRO A 149 8.40 8.29 -3.43
C PRO A 149 7.96 7.87 -2.03
N LEU A 150 8.84 8.03 -1.03
CA LEU A 150 8.49 7.72 0.36
C LEU A 150 7.30 8.56 0.82
N PRO A 151 6.45 8.01 1.71
CA PRO A 151 5.36 8.73 2.32
C PRO A 151 5.82 10.01 3.06
N PRO A 152 4.97 11.03 3.16
CA PRO A 152 5.38 12.34 3.71
C PRO A 152 5.77 12.32 5.20
N TYR A 153 5.37 11.30 5.95
CA TYR A 153 5.74 11.13 7.36
C TYR A 153 7.12 10.48 7.55
N ILE A 154 7.74 9.93 6.50
CA ILE A 154 9.13 9.46 6.52
C ILE A 154 10.01 10.64 6.12
N LYS A 155 10.73 11.18 7.11
CA LYS A 155 11.64 12.32 6.95
C LYS A 155 13.06 11.86 6.67
N GLU A 156 13.39 10.62 7.07
CA GLU A 156 14.71 10.02 6.88
C GLU A 156 14.93 9.59 5.41
N ARG A 157 16.14 9.83 4.92
CA ARG A 157 16.49 9.42 3.56
C ARG A 157 16.80 7.93 3.52
N LEU A 158 16.13 7.20 2.65
CA LEU A 158 16.40 5.79 2.43
C LEU A 158 17.64 5.63 1.53
N THR A 159 18.69 5.01 2.06
CA THR A 159 19.95 4.78 1.32
C THR A 159 19.84 3.61 0.36
N ASP A 160 19.08 2.56 0.72
CA ASP A 160 18.82 1.38 -0.09
C ASP A 160 17.38 1.37 -0.56
N LYS A 161 17.16 1.60 -1.86
CA LYS A 161 15.84 1.64 -2.50
C LYS A 161 15.06 0.32 -2.32
N GLU A 162 15.76 -0.83 -2.28
CA GLU A 162 15.16 -2.16 -2.14
C GLU A 162 14.54 -2.38 -0.75
N ARG A 163 14.88 -1.56 0.24
CA ARG A 163 14.25 -1.60 1.57
C ARG A 163 12.78 -1.15 1.55
N TYR A 164 12.36 -0.40 0.53
CA TYR A 164 10.95 -0.02 0.31
C TYR A 164 10.30 -0.85 -0.80
N GLN A 165 10.79 -2.08 -1.00
CA GLN A 165 10.22 -3.09 -1.89
C GLN A 165 9.99 -4.38 -1.12
N THR A 166 8.93 -5.11 -1.46
CA THR A 166 8.75 -6.49 -0.96
C THR A 166 9.73 -7.42 -1.67
N VAL A 167 10.14 -8.51 -1.02
CA VAL A 167 11.07 -9.49 -1.61
C VAL A 167 10.50 -10.22 -2.83
N TYR A 168 9.19 -10.11 -3.03
CA TYR A 168 8.45 -10.70 -4.13
C TYR A 168 7.88 -9.66 -5.12
N SER A 169 8.27 -8.39 -4.99
CA SER A 169 7.81 -7.33 -5.90
C SER A 169 8.23 -7.60 -7.35
N LYS A 170 7.29 -7.46 -8.28
CA LYS A 170 7.49 -7.79 -9.70
C LYS A 170 6.88 -6.76 -10.64
N GLU A 171 5.59 -6.49 -10.49
CA GLU A 171 4.83 -5.66 -11.43
C GLU A 171 5.04 -4.17 -11.14
N VAL A 172 5.82 -3.50 -11.99
CA VAL A 172 6.19 -2.08 -11.83
C VAL A 172 4.99 -1.19 -12.13
N GLY A 173 4.73 -0.17 -11.30
CA GLY A 173 3.63 0.78 -11.54
C GLY A 173 3.10 1.48 -10.29
N SER A 174 3.60 1.14 -9.12
CA SER A 174 3.12 1.68 -7.86
C SER A 174 3.87 2.94 -7.42
N SER A 175 3.14 3.87 -6.79
CA SER A 175 3.73 5.03 -6.11
C SER A 175 4.07 4.75 -4.64
N ALA A 176 3.61 3.61 -4.08
CA ALA A 176 3.93 3.20 -2.72
C ALA A 176 4.02 1.68 -2.59
N ALA A 177 4.81 1.21 -1.63
CA ALA A 177 4.93 -0.22 -1.35
C ALA A 177 3.68 -0.75 -0.59
N PRO A 178 3.30 -2.04 -0.81
CA PRO A 178 2.35 -2.74 0.05
C PRO A 178 3.05 -3.12 1.36
N THR A 179 3.09 -2.19 2.30
CA THR A 179 4.06 -2.18 3.42
C THR A 179 3.92 -3.35 4.40
N ALA A 180 2.73 -3.95 4.53
CA ALA A 180 2.58 -5.19 5.30
C ALA A 180 3.40 -6.36 4.72
N GLY A 181 3.67 -6.34 3.42
CA GLY A 181 4.53 -7.30 2.76
C GLY A 181 6.02 -7.14 3.05
N LEU A 182 6.44 -5.97 3.55
CA LEU A 182 7.84 -5.70 3.85
C LEU A 182 8.40 -6.55 4.99
N HIS A 183 7.55 -7.13 5.82
CA HIS A 183 7.95 -8.01 6.92
C HIS A 183 8.42 -9.39 6.45
N PHE A 184 7.98 -9.84 5.28
CA PHE A 184 8.34 -11.15 4.77
C PHE A 184 9.76 -11.19 4.23
N THR A 185 10.45 -12.29 4.49
CA THR A 185 11.70 -12.70 3.86
C THR A 185 11.44 -13.88 2.95
N ASN A 186 12.35 -14.16 2.00
CA ASN A 186 12.25 -15.35 1.14
C ASN A 186 12.24 -16.62 1.99
N GLU A 187 13.09 -16.69 3.01
CA GLU A 187 13.22 -17.83 3.92
C GLU A 187 11.91 -18.09 4.68
N LEU A 188 11.21 -17.03 5.13
CA LEU A 188 9.93 -17.17 5.81
C LEU A 188 8.84 -17.64 4.85
N LEU A 189 8.79 -17.09 3.64
CA LEU A 189 7.85 -17.52 2.60
C LEU A 189 8.07 -18.98 2.22
N ASP A 190 9.32 -19.43 2.08
CA ASP A 190 9.65 -20.82 1.80
C ASP A 190 9.20 -21.76 2.92
N LYS A 191 9.40 -21.40 4.19
CA LYS A 191 8.91 -22.16 5.34
C LYS A 191 7.38 -22.26 5.36
N ILE A 192 6.68 -21.16 5.08
CA ILE A 192 5.21 -21.11 4.98
C ILE A 192 4.73 -22.06 3.87
N LYS A 193 5.38 -22.04 2.71
CA LYS A 193 5.09 -22.93 1.59
C LYS A 193 5.36 -24.41 1.95
N GLN A 194 6.47 -24.69 2.62
CA GLN A 194 6.81 -26.04 3.09
C GLN A 194 5.81 -26.58 4.12
N LYS A 195 5.17 -25.71 4.90
CA LYS A 195 4.06 -26.05 5.81
C LYS A 195 2.79 -26.47 5.06
N GLY A 196 2.74 -26.34 3.74
CA GLY A 196 1.57 -26.67 2.90
C GLY A 196 0.59 -25.51 2.73
N VAL A 197 1.02 -24.27 2.96
CA VAL A 197 0.22 -23.06 2.69
C VAL A 197 0.42 -22.63 1.24
N ASN A 198 -0.67 -22.35 0.53
CA ASN A 198 -0.59 -21.78 -0.81
C ASN A 198 -0.16 -20.33 -0.76
N ILE A 199 0.77 -19.92 -1.59
CA ILE A 199 1.18 -18.53 -1.75
C ILE A 199 0.80 -18.10 -3.16
N VAL A 200 -0.08 -17.09 -3.25
CA VAL A 200 -0.56 -16.54 -4.52
C VAL A 200 -0.44 -15.02 -4.54
N TYR A 201 -0.47 -14.45 -5.73
CA TYR A 201 -0.21 -13.03 -5.93
C TYR A 201 -1.34 -12.38 -6.70
N LEU A 202 -1.64 -11.16 -6.31
CA LEU A 202 -2.38 -10.20 -7.10
C LEU A 202 -1.52 -8.93 -7.29
N THR A 203 -1.92 -8.07 -8.19
CA THR A 203 -1.31 -6.75 -8.33
C THR A 203 -2.35 -5.69 -8.02
N LEU A 204 -2.04 -4.76 -7.13
CA LEU A 204 -2.72 -3.49 -6.99
C LEU A 204 -1.67 -2.40 -6.93
N HIS A 205 -1.71 -1.47 -7.89
CA HIS A 205 -0.81 -0.33 -7.91
C HIS A 205 -1.30 0.75 -6.95
N VAL A 206 -0.56 0.90 -5.84
CA VAL A 206 -0.90 1.86 -4.78
C VAL A 206 -0.65 3.28 -5.25
N GLY A 207 -1.69 4.10 -5.23
CA GLY A 207 -1.60 5.51 -5.53
C GLY A 207 -1.26 6.37 -4.31
N LEU A 208 -0.90 7.63 -4.54
CA LEU A 208 -0.63 8.60 -3.45
C LEU A 208 -1.88 8.92 -2.61
N GLY A 209 -3.06 8.62 -3.11
CA GLY A 209 -4.32 8.80 -2.39
C GLY A 209 -4.34 8.08 -1.05
N THR A 210 -3.62 6.95 -0.94
CA THR A 210 -3.50 6.18 0.30
C THR A 210 -2.89 6.99 1.47
N PHE A 211 -2.11 8.03 1.17
CA PHE A 211 -1.51 8.89 2.19
C PHE A 211 -2.30 10.19 2.44
N ARG A 212 -3.40 10.41 1.73
CA ARG A 212 -4.26 11.56 1.97
C ARG A 212 -5.11 11.30 3.23
N PRO A 213 -5.12 12.24 4.19
CA PRO A 213 -6.00 12.11 5.34
C PRO A 213 -7.47 12.15 4.88
N VAL A 214 -8.30 11.39 5.56
CA VAL A 214 -9.75 11.55 5.45
C VAL A 214 -10.11 12.90 6.08
N SER A 215 -10.77 13.79 5.33
CA SER A 215 -11.03 15.18 5.74
C SER A 215 -12.52 15.50 5.87
N VAL A 216 -13.38 14.50 5.80
CA VAL A 216 -14.83 14.63 5.95
C VAL A 216 -15.25 14.49 7.40
N LYS A 217 -16.43 15.03 7.77
CA LYS A 217 -16.97 14.91 9.12
C LYS A 217 -17.61 13.53 9.36
N ASN A 218 -18.37 13.05 8.39
CA ASN A 218 -18.97 11.72 8.40
C ASN A 218 -18.19 10.86 7.39
N ILE A 219 -17.76 9.67 7.80
CA ILE A 219 -16.90 8.84 6.96
C ILE A 219 -17.59 8.38 5.67
N GLU A 220 -18.92 8.26 5.68
CA GLU A 220 -19.73 7.88 4.51
C GLU A 220 -19.64 8.91 3.37
N ASP A 221 -19.30 10.17 3.69
CA ASP A 221 -19.11 11.25 2.69
C ASP A 221 -17.72 11.20 2.05
N HIS A 222 -16.86 10.25 2.45
CA HIS A 222 -15.49 10.15 1.93
C HIS A 222 -15.47 9.53 0.53
N ASP A 223 -14.94 10.28 -0.43
CA ASP A 223 -14.67 9.79 -1.79
C ASP A 223 -13.32 9.05 -1.82
N MET A 224 -13.41 7.72 -1.83
CA MET A 224 -12.21 6.86 -1.84
C MET A 224 -11.55 6.87 -3.21
N HIS A 225 -10.25 7.13 -3.23
CA HIS A 225 -9.46 7.12 -4.46
C HIS A 225 -9.48 5.75 -5.15
N SER A 226 -9.42 5.78 -6.49
CA SER A 226 -9.37 4.57 -7.31
C SER A 226 -7.94 4.09 -7.52
N GLU A 227 -7.73 2.77 -7.42
CA GLU A 227 -6.46 2.09 -7.67
C GLU A 227 -6.68 0.93 -8.65
N TYR A 228 -5.72 0.76 -9.57
CA TYR A 228 -5.79 -0.29 -10.58
C TYR A 228 -5.30 -1.61 -10.03
N TYR A 229 -6.07 -2.68 -10.27
CA TYR A 229 -5.72 -4.03 -9.83
C TYR A 229 -5.81 -5.04 -10.97
N THR A 230 -5.08 -6.15 -10.81
CA THR A 230 -5.20 -7.37 -11.62
C THR A 230 -5.11 -8.60 -10.74
N LEU A 231 -5.89 -9.62 -11.09
CA LEU A 231 -5.85 -10.95 -10.48
C LEU A 231 -6.02 -11.99 -11.59
N ASP A 232 -5.07 -12.92 -11.71
CA ASP A 232 -5.05 -13.93 -12.75
C ASP A 232 -5.93 -15.16 -12.42
N GLU A 233 -6.21 -15.98 -13.44
CA GLU A 233 -7.04 -17.17 -13.32
C GLU A 233 -6.46 -18.19 -12.34
N LYS A 234 -5.15 -18.37 -12.33
CA LYS A 234 -4.49 -19.34 -11.44
C LYS A 234 -4.71 -18.93 -9.97
N THR A 235 -4.55 -17.66 -9.65
CA THR A 235 -4.78 -17.12 -8.31
C THR A 235 -6.25 -17.27 -7.91
N ALA A 236 -7.18 -16.94 -8.83
CA ALA A 236 -8.61 -17.08 -8.57
C ALA A 236 -8.98 -18.54 -8.23
N ASN A 237 -8.52 -19.49 -9.04
CA ASN A 237 -8.79 -20.90 -8.84
C ASN A 237 -8.27 -21.41 -7.49
N VAL A 238 -7.03 -21.04 -7.10
CA VAL A 238 -6.46 -21.45 -5.79
C VAL A 238 -7.28 -20.89 -4.63
N ILE A 239 -7.71 -19.65 -4.69
CA ILE A 239 -8.52 -19.02 -3.63
C ILE A 239 -9.88 -19.71 -3.51
N ASN A 240 -10.58 -19.94 -4.62
CA ASN A 240 -11.88 -20.62 -4.61
C ASN A 240 -11.76 -22.07 -4.11
N GLU A 241 -10.72 -22.80 -4.51
CA GLU A 241 -10.47 -24.15 -4.02
C GLU A 241 -10.19 -24.15 -2.51
N THR A 242 -9.42 -23.19 -2.01
CA THR A 242 -9.19 -22.99 -0.57
C THR A 242 -10.50 -22.83 0.19
N LYS A 243 -11.39 -21.95 -0.28
CA LYS A 243 -12.70 -21.72 0.34
C LYS A 243 -13.57 -22.98 0.28
N LYS A 244 -13.63 -23.65 -0.89
CA LYS A 244 -14.38 -24.90 -1.07
C LYS A 244 -13.93 -26.01 -0.11
N ASN A 245 -12.64 -26.07 0.20
CA ASN A 245 -12.07 -27.03 1.14
C ASN A 245 -12.18 -26.61 2.62
N GLY A 246 -12.92 -25.55 2.92
CA GLY A 246 -13.10 -25.03 4.29
C GLY A 246 -11.80 -24.50 4.91
N ARG A 247 -10.84 -24.09 4.07
CA ARG A 247 -9.57 -23.47 4.49
C ARG A 247 -9.67 -21.95 4.43
N ARG A 248 -8.72 -21.27 5.06
CA ARG A 248 -8.74 -19.83 5.25
C ARG A 248 -7.94 -19.09 4.18
N VAL A 249 -8.44 -17.94 3.79
CA VAL A 249 -7.77 -16.99 2.92
C VAL A 249 -7.24 -15.83 3.75
N PHE A 250 -5.92 -15.68 3.78
CA PHE A 250 -5.23 -14.59 4.47
C PHE A 250 -4.80 -13.52 3.47
N SER A 251 -5.22 -12.29 3.68
CA SER A 251 -4.73 -11.15 2.90
C SER A 251 -3.57 -10.46 3.60
N VAL A 252 -2.52 -10.15 2.84
CA VAL A 252 -1.39 -9.35 3.31
C VAL A 252 -1.55 -7.92 2.83
N GLY A 253 -1.83 -7.04 3.78
CA GLY A 253 -2.09 -5.63 3.56
C GLY A 253 -3.53 -5.31 3.17
N THR A 254 -3.90 -4.07 3.42
CA THR A 254 -5.22 -3.52 3.06
C THR A 254 -5.45 -3.48 1.55
N THR A 255 -4.37 -3.42 0.75
CA THR A 255 -4.43 -3.45 -0.73
C THR A 255 -4.92 -4.80 -1.24
N SER A 256 -4.37 -5.91 -0.73
CA SER A 256 -4.85 -7.26 -1.08
C SER A 256 -6.29 -7.47 -0.63
N THR A 257 -6.64 -7.00 0.58
CA THR A 257 -8.01 -7.07 1.11
C THR A 257 -8.98 -6.34 0.19
N ARG A 258 -8.68 -5.09 -0.18
CA ARG A 258 -9.54 -4.28 -1.04
C ARG A 258 -9.75 -4.91 -2.41
N THR A 259 -8.71 -5.51 -3.01
CA THR A 259 -8.83 -6.21 -4.29
C THR A 259 -9.73 -7.42 -4.17
N LEU A 260 -9.47 -8.29 -3.19
CA LEU A 260 -10.25 -9.52 -3.00
C LEU A 260 -11.72 -9.22 -2.71
N GLU A 261 -11.99 -8.28 -1.82
CA GLU A 261 -13.35 -7.91 -1.46
C GLU A 261 -14.08 -7.14 -2.57
N THR A 262 -13.37 -6.42 -3.45
CA THR A 262 -13.97 -5.85 -4.66
C THR A 262 -14.46 -6.95 -5.59
N ILE A 263 -13.59 -7.93 -5.89
CA ILE A 263 -13.95 -9.03 -6.80
C ILE A 263 -15.07 -9.89 -6.19
N ALA A 264 -14.96 -10.25 -4.90
CA ALA A 264 -15.95 -11.05 -4.21
C ALA A 264 -17.33 -10.35 -4.11
N ARG A 265 -17.35 -9.04 -3.87
CA ARG A 265 -18.58 -8.24 -3.85
C ARG A 265 -19.30 -8.29 -5.20
N ASP A 266 -18.54 -8.11 -6.27
CA ASP A 266 -19.09 -7.98 -7.63
C ASP A 266 -19.43 -9.33 -8.27
N ASN A 267 -19.09 -10.48 -7.61
CA ASN A 267 -19.29 -11.84 -8.10
C ASN A 267 -19.88 -12.78 -7.03
N ASP A 268 -20.76 -12.30 -6.15
CA ASP A 268 -21.50 -13.08 -5.14
C ASP A 268 -20.61 -13.94 -4.22
N GLY A 269 -19.39 -13.49 -3.95
CA GLY A 269 -18.40 -14.16 -3.08
C GLY A 269 -17.40 -15.04 -3.84
N GLU A 270 -17.58 -15.26 -5.13
CA GLU A 270 -16.63 -15.97 -5.98
C GLU A 270 -15.48 -15.06 -6.39
N ILE A 271 -14.26 -15.59 -6.43
CA ILE A 271 -13.09 -14.89 -6.95
C ILE A 271 -12.90 -15.30 -8.41
N VAL A 272 -13.00 -14.33 -9.31
CA VAL A 272 -12.82 -14.51 -10.74
C VAL A 272 -11.56 -13.78 -11.24
N PRO A 273 -10.94 -14.23 -12.34
CA PRO A 273 -9.90 -13.45 -13.01
C PRO A 273 -10.44 -12.07 -13.37
N ALA A 274 -9.75 -11.03 -12.95
CA ALA A 274 -10.24 -9.67 -13.14
C ALA A 274 -9.11 -8.65 -13.24
N SER A 275 -9.38 -7.58 -13.97
CA SER A 275 -8.58 -6.36 -13.98
C SER A 275 -9.49 -5.15 -14.02
N GLY A 276 -9.17 -4.13 -13.27
CA GLY A 276 -10.02 -2.95 -13.20
C GLY A 276 -9.58 -1.95 -12.14
N TRP A 277 -10.48 -1.03 -11.83
CA TRP A 277 -10.26 0.00 -10.83
C TRP A 277 -11.13 -0.26 -9.62
N THR A 278 -10.55 -0.22 -8.43
CA THR A 278 -11.29 -0.29 -7.17
C THR A 278 -11.22 1.03 -6.42
N ASN A 279 -12.36 1.51 -6.01
CA ASN A 279 -12.52 2.59 -5.05
C ASN A 279 -13.27 2.11 -3.80
N ILE A 280 -13.25 0.80 -3.53
CA ILE A 280 -13.95 0.23 -2.38
C ILE A 280 -13.47 0.89 -1.09
N PHE A 281 -14.39 1.40 -0.32
CA PHE A 281 -14.17 1.96 1.00
C PHE A 281 -14.74 1.01 2.05
N ILE A 282 -13.86 0.37 2.81
CA ILE A 282 -14.22 -0.62 3.82
C ILE A 282 -14.16 0.04 5.18
N TYR A 283 -15.30 0.06 5.89
CA TYR A 283 -15.47 0.59 7.23
C TYR A 283 -16.49 -0.25 8.02
N PRO A 284 -16.64 -0.07 9.34
CA PRO A 284 -17.55 -0.91 10.16
C PRO A 284 -18.96 -1.00 9.58
N GLY A 285 -19.46 -2.22 9.49
CA GLY A 285 -20.70 -2.59 8.79
C GLY A 285 -20.44 -3.26 7.43
N PHE A 286 -19.19 -3.28 6.96
CA PHE A 286 -18.83 -4.02 5.75
C PHE A 286 -18.82 -5.53 6.00
N GLU A 287 -19.42 -6.29 5.08
CA GLU A 287 -19.50 -7.74 5.12
C GLU A 287 -18.41 -8.37 4.25
N PHE A 288 -17.41 -9.00 4.88
CA PHE A 288 -16.32 -9.67 4.18
C PHE A 288 -16.78 -11.00 3.60
N LYS A 289 -16.56 -11.20 2.31
CA LYS A 289 -16.95 -12.41 1.58
C LYS A 289 -15.80 -13.37 1.30
N CYS A 290 -14.58 -12.86 1.19
CA CYS A 290 -13.41 -13.63 0.79
C CYS A 290 -12.40 -13.82 1.92
N VAL A 291 -12.02 -12.73 2.58
CA VAL A 291 -10.88 -12.69 3.51
C VAL A 291 -11.25 -13.21 4.89
N ASP A 292 -10.55 -14.26 5.35
CA ASP A 292 -10.74 -14.89 6.67
C ASP A 292 -9.72 -14.39 7.70
N GLY A 293 -8.52 -14.01 7.26
CA GLY A 293 -7.46 -13.46 8.10
C GLY A 293 -6.78 -12.23 7.47
N LEU A 294 -6.43 -11.26 8.29
CA LEU A 294 -5.80 -10.01 7.85
C LEU A 294 -4.43 -9.83 8.50
N ILE A 295 -3.40 -9.63 7.69
CA ILE A 295 -2.04 -9.26 8.13
C ILE A 295 -1.80 -7.83 7.68
N THR A 296 -1.53 -6.91 8.60
CA THR A 296 -1.36 -5.50 8.27
C THR A 296 -0.45 -4.79 9.28
N ASN A 297 0.03 -3.59 8.91
CA ASN A 297 0.75 -2.71 9.84
C ASN A 297 -0.23 -1.98 10.78
N PHE A 298 0.31 -1.31 11.79
CA PHE A 298 -0.43 -0.31 12.56
C PHE A 298 -0.59 0.97 11.74
N HIS A 299 -1.79 1.54 11.74
CA HIS A 299 -2.19 2.67 10.91
C HIS A 299 -2.36 3.96 11.70
N LEU A 300 -2.41 5.11 11.00
CA LEU A 300 -2.64 6.41 11.64
C LEU A 300 -4.08 6.56 12.13
N PRO A 301 -4.29 7.40 13.17
CA PRO A 301 -5.62 7.83 13.55
C PRO A 301 -6.36 8.49 12.38
N LYS A 302 -7.68 8.33 12.35
CA LYS A 302 -8.59 8.92 11.34
C LYS A 302 -8.29 8.54 9.88
N SER A 303 -7.53 7.46 9.65
CA SER A 303 -7.23 6.99 8.28
C SER A 303 -8.26 5.97 7.78
N SER A 304 -8.45 5.89 6.47
CA SER A 304 -9.27 4.83 5.85
C SER A 304 -8.77 3.42 6.19
N LEU A 305 -7.49 3.29 6.55
CA LEU A 305 -6.86 2.02 6.87
C LEU A 305 -7.25 1.50 8.26
N ILE A 306 -7.32 2.37 9.30
CA ILE A 306 -7.84 1.95 10.61
C ILE A 306 -9.33 1.62 10.54
N MET A 307 -10.08 2.29 9.62
CA MET A 307 -11.50 1.98 9.40
C MET A 307 -11.67 0.57 8.83
N LEU A 308 -10.82 0.15 7.87
CA LEU A 308 -10.82 -1.21 7.34
C LEU A 308 -10.50 -2.24 8.43
N VAL A 309 -9.47 -2.00 9.24
CA VAL A 309 -9.13 -2.89 10.37
C VAL A 309 -10.28 -2.96 11.37
N SER A 310 -10.93 -1.83 11.65
CA SER A 310 -12.11 -1.75 12.52
C SER A 310 -13.31 -2.51 11.95
N ALA A 311 -13.49 -2.51 10.64
CA ALA A 311 -14.49 -3.30 9.95
C ALA A 311 -14.21 -4.81 10.04
N PHE A 312 -12.93 -5.18 9.95
CA PHE A 312 -12.53 -6.59 9.97
C PHE A 312 -12.67 -7.27 11.33
N TYR A 313 -12.63 -6.49 12.40
CA TYR A 313 -12.83 -7.02 13.76
C TYR A 313 -13.97 -6.30 14.48
N ASN A 314 -13.67 -5.22 15.16
CA ASN A 314 -14.60 -4.35 15.88
C ASN A 314 -13.88 -3.05 16.21
N ARG A 315 -14.54 -1.89 16.03
CA ARG A 315 -13.91 -0.59 16.20
C ARG A 315 -13.37 -0.36 17.61
N GLU A 316 -14.19 -0.63 18.63
CA GLU A 316 -13.82 -0.40 20.04
C GLU A 316 -12.63 -1.28 20.43
N LYS A 317 -12.65 -2.55 20.01
CA LYS A 317 -11.56 -3.50 20.24
C LYS A 317 -10.29 -3.12 19.52
N VAL A 318 -10.39 -2.66 18.29
CA VAL A 318 -9.22 -2.18 17.53
C VAL A 318 -8.59 -0.97 18.22
N LEU A 319 -9.38 0.01 18.67
CA LEU A 319 -8.84 1.18 19.38
C LEU A 319 -8.20 0.80 20.73
N GLU A 320 -8.78 -0.17 21.47
CA GLU A 320 -8.19 -0.74 22.67
C GLU A 320 -6.82 -1.38 22.38
N LEU A 321 -6.73 -2.21 21.32
CA LEU A 321 -5.50 -2.85 20.90
C LEU A 321 -4.44 -1.84 20.41
N TYR A 322 -4.85 -0.77 19.76
CA TYR A 322 -3.95 0.32 19.35
C TYR A 322 -3.39 1.07 20.56
N LYS A 323 -4.19 1.29 21.60
CA LYS A 323 -3.70 1.84 22.88
C LYS A 323 -2.68 0.90 23.52
N ILE A 324 -2.95 -0.40 23.56
CA ILE A 324 -2.01 -1.42 24.06
C ILE A 324 -0.72 -1.41 23.23
N ALA A 325 -0.81 -1.28 21.91
CA ALA A 325 0.36 -1.19 21.03
C ALA A 325 1.22 0.06 21.33
N VAL A 326 0.59 1.22 21.58
CA VAL A 326 1.29 2.45 21.99
C VAL A 326 2.00 2.25 23.34
N GLU A 327 1.31 1.72 24.33
CA GLU A 327 1.87 1.44 25.67
C GLU A 327 3.05 0.46 25.62
N ASN A 328 2.99 -0.52 24.71
CA ASN A 328 4.05 -1.52 24.50
C ASN A 328 5.08 -1.08 23.45
N LYS A 329 5.08 0.19 23.05
CA LYS A 329 6.06 0.78 22.14
C LYS A 329 6.19 0.00 20.83
N TYR A 330 5.06 -0.38 20.24
CA TYR A 330 5.02 -0.83 18.86
C TYR A 330 5.33 0.34 17.94
N ARG A 331 5.97 0.06 16.82
CA ARG A 331 6.26 1.04 15.80
C ARG A 331 5.10 1.10 14.81
N PHE A 332 4.78 2.27 14.35
CA PHE A 332 3.62 2.52 13.49
C PHE A 332 4.03 2.85 12.06
N PHE A 333 3.10 2.63 11.14
CA PHE A 333 3.17 2.95 9.72
C PHE A 333 4.06 2.02 8.88
N SER A 334 4.56 2.54 7.73
CA SER A 334 5.18 1.76 6.64
C SER A 334 6.34 0.87 7.07
N PHE A 335 7.21 1.35 7.96
CA PHE A 335 8.34 0.61 8.52
C PHE A 335 8.09 0.15 9.97
N GLY A 336 6.84 0.24 10.40
CA GLY A 336 6.42 -0.15 11.73
C GLY A 336 6.33 -1.66 11.92
N ASP A 337 5.65 -2.02 12.99
CA ASP A 337 5.37 -3.40 13.36
C ASP A 337 4.04 -3.88 12.75
N ALA A 338 3.72 -5.16 12.90
CA ALA A 338 2.58 -5.78 12.27
C ALA A 338 1.56 -6.31 13.26
N MET A 339 0.36 -6.57 12.75
CA MET A 339 -0.67 -7.36 13.41
C MET A 339 -1.18 -8.46 12.48
N ILE A 340 -1.64 -9.56 13.05
CA ILE A 340 -2.46 -10.58 12.37
C ILE A 340 -3.77 -10.73 13.11
N ILE A 341 -4.87 -10.67 12.38
CA ILE A 341 -6.24 -10.79 12.91
C ILE A 341 -6.88 -12.04 12.29
N ILE A 342 -7.27 -13.02 13.14
CA ILE A 342 -7.81 -14.33 12.76
C ILE A 342 -9.15 -14.62 13.42
#